data_f73213c101b76be46f33ed8260aa82ec
#
_entry.id   f73213c101b76be46f33ed8260aa82ec
#
_cell.length_a   1.000
_cell.length_b   1.000
_cell.length_c   1.000
_cell.angle_alpha   90.00
_cell.angle_beta   90.00
_cell.angle_gamma   90.00
#
_symmetry.space_group_name_H-M   'P 1'
#
loop_
_entity.id
_entity.type
_entity.pdbx_description
1 polymer ?
#
loop_
_entity_poly.entity_id
_entity_poly.type
_entity_poly.pdbx_seq_one_letter_code
_entity_poly.pdbx_strand_id
1 'polypeptide(L)'
;GRPGLGLLIELVFRHFQILSVCGACDACGQLNRSFVVLAFDLIEKLRTSHCLIPLMSSNLQRPIVIATRESRLALWQAEHVQAILQSRGHTVRLLGMTTLGDQILDRSLSKVGGKGLFVKELEVALSEGRADIAVHSLKDVPMDMPEGFELACVMEREDPRDAWVSGQYATLMDLPQGAVVGTSSLRRTVLLRALRPDLKIEPLRGNLDTRLRKLDEGHYAGIILAAAGLKRLELSSRIRHVFDTDQMLPAAGQGALGIEICTGRADLIDALKLSLIH
;
A
#
# COMPACT_ATOMS: atom_id res chain seq x y z
N GLY A 1 6.19 32.14 14.21
CA GLY A 1 6.33 31.46 15.47
C GLY A 1 5.52 32.14 16.58
N ARG A 2 4.43 31.56 17.00
CA ARG A 2 3.82 31.86 18.29
C ARG A 2 3.60 30.52 19.03
N PRO A 3 4.47 30.16 19.98
CA PRO A 3 4.24 29.04 20.87
C PRO A 3 3.36 29.54 22.02
N GLY A 4 2.09 29.39 21.99
CA GLY A 4 1.26 29.91 23.07
C GLY A 4 0.00 29.09 23.38
N LEU A 5 -0.61 28.49 22.36
CA LEU A 5 -1.94 27.89 22.56
C LEU A 5 -1.86 26.43 23.06
N GLY A 6 -0.87 25.65 22.59
CA GLY A 6 -0.67 24.28 23.06
C GLY A 6 -0.26 24.21 24.54
N LEU A 7 0.56 25.18 24.98
CA LEU A 7 0.99 25.28 26.38
C LEU A 7 -0.18 25.67 27.30
N LEU A 8 -1.10 26.49 26.79
CA LEU A 8 -2.28 26.94 27.57
C LEU A 8 -3.29 25.80 27.79
N ILE A 9 -3.52 24.98 26.78
CA ILE A 9 -4.42 23.82 26.87
C ILE A 9 -3.82 22.77 27.81
N GLU A 10 -2.52 22.53 27.75
CA GLU A 10 -1.84 21.57 28.61
C GLU A 10 -1.77 22.06 30.07
N LEU A 11 -1.63 23.36 30.28
CA LEU A 11 -1.70 23.96 31.64
C LEU A 11 -3.11 23.87 32.23
N VAL A 12 -4.16 24.06 31.45
CA VAL A 12 -5.56 23.90 31.89
C VAL A 12 -5.85 22.45 32.24
N PHE A 13 -5.40 21.47 31.45
CA PHE A 13 -5.59 20.04 31.72
C PHE A 13 -4.80 19.59 33.00
N ARG A 14 -3.58 20.03 33.20
CA ARG A 14 -2.79 19.71 34.38
C ARG A 14 -3.37 20.32 35.67
N HIS A 15 -3.91 21.54 35.58
CA HIS A 15 -4.62 22.15 36.73
C HIS A 15 -5.93 21.43 37.07
N PHE A 16 -6.65 20.90 36.06
CA PHE A 16 -7.87 20.12 36.30
C PHE A 16 -7.59 18.77 37.00
N GLN A 17 -6.45 18.13 36.70
CA GLN A 17 -6.04 16.91 37.40
C GLN A 17 -5.61 17.17 38.88
N ILE A 18 -5.01 18.33 39.17
CA ILE A 18 -4.59 18.67 40.52
C ILE A 18 -5.80 19.03 41.40
N LEU A 19 -6.85 19.64 40.85
CA LEU A 19 -8.08 20.00 41.57
C LEU A 19 -9.00 18.79 41.83
N SER A 20 -8.86 17.72 41.08
CA SER A 20 -9.61 16.47 41.28
C SER A 20 -9.10 15.62 42.45
N VAL A 21 -7.91 15.91 43.00
CA VAL A 21 -7.28 15.14 44.08
C VAL A 21 -7.46 15.79 45.47
N CYS A 22 -7.90 17.05 45.52
CA CYS A 22 -8.08 17.77 46.77
C CYS A 22 -9.57 17.90 47.15
N GLY A 23 -10.19 16.77 47.47
CA GLY A 23 -11.49 16.72 48.14
C GLY A 23 -11.35 16.95 49.62
N ALA A 24 -11.76 18.13 50.09
CA ALA A 24 -12.15 18.54 51.43
C ALA A 24 -11.51 19.84 51.92
N CYS A 25 -12.09 20.97 51.50
CA CYS A 25 -12.03 22.21 52.25
C CYS A 25 -13.16 23.14 51.83
N ASP A 26 -14.07 23.47 52.72
CA ASP A 26 -15.27 24.30 52.47
C ASP A 26 -14.97 25.75 51.98
N ALA A 27 -13.76 26.24 52.18
CA ALA A 27 -13.31 27.54 51.68
C ALA A 27 -12.97 27.55 50.20
N CYS A 28 -12.66 26.38 49.58
CA CYS A 28 -12.39 26.24 48.13
C CYS A 28 -13.65 26.10 47.28
N GLY A 29 -14.81 25.77 47.85
CA GLY A 29 -16.05 25.50 47.15
C GLY A 29 -16.65 26.72 46.46
N GLN A 30 -16.48 27.93 46.97
CA GLN A 30 -17.00 29.15 46.35
C GLN A 30 -16.10 29.72 45.25
N LEU A 31 -14.78 29.58 45.39
CA LEU A 31 -13.84 29.98 44.30
C LEU A 31 -13.95 29.07 43.10
N ASN A 32 -14.28 27.79 43.28
CA ASN A 32 -14.36 26.81 42.21
C ASN A 32 -15.57 27.03 41.30
N ARG A 33 -16.71 27.48 41.83
CA ARG A 33 -17.91 27.74 40.97
C ARG A 33 -17.72 28.94 40.06
N SER A 34 -17.10 30.02 40.49
CA SER A 34 -16.86 31.19 39.67
C SER A 34 -15.83 30.93 38.59
N PHE A 35 -14.81 30.13 38.84
CA PHE A 35 -13.80 29.76 37.85
C PHE A 35 -14.35 28.78 36.81
N VAL A 36 -15.19 27.83 37.18
CA VAL A 36 -15.85 26.89 36.29
C VAL A 36 -16.82 27.63 35.36
N VAL A 37 -17.58 28.56 35.87
CA VAL A 37 -18.51 29.40 35.04
C VAL A 37 -17.72 30.28 34.08
N LEU A 38 -16.62 30.91 34.51
CA LEU A 38 -15.74 31.70 33.64
C LEU A 38 -15.05 30.87 32.55
N ALA A 39 -14.64 29.65 32.89
CA ALA A 39 -14.01 28.72 31.93
C ALA A 39 -15.06 28.23 30.88
N PHE A 40 -16.28 27.93 31.32
CA PHE A 40 -17.37 27.55 30.41
C PHE A 40 -17.79 28.74 29.51
N ASP A 41 -17.89 29.94 30.06
CA ASP A 41 -18.23 31.15 29.29
C ASP A 41 -17.13 31.52 28.27
N LEU A 42 -15.88 31.28 28.62
CA LEU A 42 -14.73 31.45 27.72
C LEU A 42 -14.71 30.39 26.59
N ILE A 43 -15.03 29.14 26.93
CA ILE A 43 -15.13 28.05 25.94
C ILE A 43 -16.34 28.29 25.01
N GLU A 44 -17.46 28.78 25.54
CA GLU A 44 -18.65 29.11 24.74
C GLU A 44 -18.43 30.35 23.89
N LYS A 45 -17.75 31.38 24.38
CA LYS A 45 -17.33 32.53 23.60
C LYS A 45 -16.30 32.22 22.53
N LEU A 46 -15.43 31.24 22.76
CA LEU A 46 -14.50 30.69 21.75
C LEU A 46 -15.25 29.84 20.71
N ARG A 47 -16.39 29.26 21.08
CA ARG A 47 -17.24 28.43 20.20
C ARG A 47 -18.17 29.27 19.35
N THR A 48 -18.66 30.42 19.85
CA THR A 48 -19.56 31.36 19.15
C THR A 48 -18.81 32.44 18.39
N SER A 49 -17.56 32.71 18.75
CA SER A 49 -16.67 33.51 17.94
C SER A 49 -16.35 32.68 16.70
N HIS A 50 -16.88 33.07 15.54
CA HIS A 50 -16.61 32.52 14.21
C HIS A 50 -15.15 32.75 13.79
N CYS A 51 -14.22 32.54 14.69
CA CYS A 51 -12.85 32.28 14.36
C CYS A 51 -12.78 30.78 14.02
N LEU A 52 -13.31 30.40 12.86
CA LEU A 52 -12.87 29.25 12.11
C LEU A 52 -11.35 29.38 12.05
N ILE A 53 -10.66 28.73 13.03
CA ILE A 53 -9.30 28.28 12.75
C ILE A 53 -9.51 27.34 11.56
N PRO A 54 -9.12 27.71 10.35
CA PRO A 54 -9.05 26.70 9.33
C PRO A 54 -8.09 25.68 9.93
N LEU A 55 -8.56 24.45 10.23
CA LEU A 55 -7.68 23.31 10.13
C LEU A 55 -6.97 23.57 8.80
N MET A 56 -5.71 23.94 8.87
CA MET A 56 -4.84 23.94 7.71
C MET A 56 -4.69 22.47 7.32
N SER A 57 -5.76 21.92 6.70
CA SER A 57 -5.54 20.88 5.74
C SER A 57 -4.62 21.56 4.73
N SER A 58 -3.43 21.06 4.58
CA SER A 58 -2.55 21.38 3.47
C SER A 58 -3.29 20.90 2.20
N ASN A 59 -4.31 21.66 1.79
CA ASN A 59 -4.98 21.48 0.52
C ASN A 59 -3.89 21.78 -0.51
N LEU A 60 -3.26 20.74 -1.01
CA LEU A 60 -2.53 20.80 -2.26
C LEU A 60 -3.51 21.44 -3.24
N GLN A 61 -3.29 22.71 -3.59
CA GLN A 61 -4.17 23.46 -4.49
C GLN A 61 -4.26 22.82 -5.88
N ARG A 62 -3.39 21.85 -6.16
CA ARG A 62 -3.36 21.05 -7.39
C ARG A 62 -3.67 19.59 -7.10
N PRO A 63 -4.24 18.84 -8.06
CA PRO A 63 -4.47 17.42 -7.91
C PRO A 63 -3.18 16.65 -7.64
N ILE A 64 -3.21 15.70 -6.71
CA ILE A 64 -2.16 14.70 -6.56
C ILE A 64 -2.21 13.78 -7.77
N VAL A 65 -1.10 13.64 -8.47
CA VAL A 65 -0.99 12.77 -9.65
C VAL A 65 -0.32 11.47 -9.26
N ILE A 66 -1.02 10.34 -9.47
CA ILE A 66 -0.52 8.99 -9.19
C ILE A 66 0.01 8.37 -10.49
N ALA A 67 1.30 8.10 -10.57
CA ALA A 67 1.87 7.27 -11.62
C ALA A 67 1.57 5.79 -11.36
N THR A 68 1.12 5.09 -12.37
CA THR A 68 0.81 3.65 -12.32
C THR A 68 1.02 2.99 -13.67
N ARG A 69 1.24 1.67 -13.66
CA ARG A 69 1.24 0.88 -14.89
C ARG A 69 -0.19 0.68 -15.39
N GLU A 70 -0.34 0.42 -16.69
CA GLU A 70 -1.66 0.23 -17.33
C GLU A 70 -2.23 -1.18 -17.17
N SER A 71 -1.53 -2.12 -16.52
CA SER A 71 -2.10 -3.43 -16.26
C SER A 71 -3.28 -3.34 -15.30
N ARG A 72 -4.32 -4.16 -15.51
CA ARG A 72 -5.55 -4.17 -14.71
C ARG A 72 -5.27 -4.19 -13.19
N LEU A 73 -4.30 -5.01 -12.76
CA LEU A 73 -3.94 -5.07 -11.34
C LEU A 73 -3.27 -3.79 -10.85
N ALA A 74 -2.41 -3.16 -11.66
CA ALA A 74 -1.76 -1.91 -11.28
C ALA A 74 -2.76 -0.75 -11.23
N LEU A 75 -3.69 -0.68 -12.17
CA LEU A 75 -4.79 0.30 -12.14
C LEU A 75 -5.64 0.13 -10.90
N TRP A 76 -6.06 -1.09 -10.58
CA TRP A 76 -6.81 -1.36 -9.34
C TRP A 76 -6.05 -0.84 -8.09
N GLN A 77 -4.73 -1.07 -8.02
CA GLN A 77 -3.90 -0.61 -6.91
C GLN A 77 -3.86 0.92 -6.82
N ALA A 78 -3.72 1.59 -7.94
CA ALA A 78 -3.73 3.07 -8.00
C ALA A 78 -5.11 3.65 -7.68
N GLU A 79 -6.18 3.05 -8.17
CA GLU A 79 -7.57 3.44 -7.89
C GLU A 79 -7.91 3.26 -6.41
N HIS A 80 -7.40 2.20 -5.77
CA HIS A 80 -7.55 1.99 -4.33
C HIS A 80 -6.89 3.12 -3.52
N VAL A 81 -5.66 3.51 -3.87
CA VAL A 81 -4.96 4.64 -3.24
C VAL A 81 -5.68 5.96 -3.54
N GLN A 82 -6.14 6.16 -4.77
CA GLN A 82 -6.93 7.32 -5.18
C GLN A 82 -8.18 7.46 -4.32
N ALA A 83 -8.96 6.40 -4.15
CA ALA A 83 -10.19 6.42 -3.35
C ALA A 83 -9.90 6.80 -1.89
N ILE A 84 -8.81 6.29 -1.30
CA ILE A 84 -8.39 6.63 0.06
C ILE A 84 -8.02 8.12 0.16
N LEU A 85 -7.23 8.65 -0.76
CA LEU A 85 -6.84 10.07 -0.75
C LEU A 85 -8.04 10.99 -1.00
N GLN A 86 -8.95 10.60 -1.90
CA GLN A 86 -10.19 11.34 -2.17
C GLN A 86 -11.13 11.39 -0.96
N SER A 87 -11.25 10.27 -0.23
CA SER A 87 -12.06 10.25 1.02
C SER A 87 -11.51 11.18 2.10
N ARG A 88 -10.26 11.63 1.97
CA ARG A 88 -9.58 12.61 2.84
C ARG A 88 -9.61 14.04 2.30
N GLY A 89 -10.35 14.27 1.22
CA GLY A 89 -10.55 15.59 0.63
C GLY A 89 -9.48 16.02 -0.38
N HIS A 90 -8.58 15.10 -0.79
CA HIS A 90 -7.61 15.40 -1.85
C HIS A 90 -8.24 15.22 -3.24
N THR A 91 -7.92 16.11 -4.16
CA THR A 91 -8.19 15.88 -5.59
C THR A 91 -7.07 15.00 -6.14
N VAL A 92 -7.41 13.89 -6.82
CA VAL A 92 -6.42 12.92 -7.29
C VAL A 92 -6.67 12.54 -8.73
N ARG A 93 -5.59 12.41 -9.51
CA ARG A 93 -5.60 12.01 -10.92
C ARG A 93 -4.62 10.86 -11.14
N LEU A 94 -5.00 9.89 -11.99
CA LEU A 94 -4.12 8.81 -12.41
C LEU A 94 -3.34 9.20 -13.67
N LEU A 95 -2.08 8.76 -13.73
CA LEU A 95 -1.21 8.82 -14.90
C LEU A 95 -0.79 7.38 -15.24
N GLY A 96 -1.52 6.77 -16.19
CA GLY A 96 -1.19 5.43 -16.70
C GLY A 96 0.06 5.47 -17.57
N MET A 97 0.93 4.48 -17.42
CA MET A 97 2.20 4.37 -18.13
C MET A 97 2.47 2.92 -18.52
N THR A 98 2.99 2.73 -19.72
CA THR A 98 3.52 1.43 -20.17
C THR A 98 5.00 1.37 -19.83
N THR A 99 5.43 0.33 -19.12
CA THR A 99 6.85 0.16 -18.75
C THR A 99 7.57 -0.79 -19.69
N LEU A 100 8.91 -0.69 -19.76
CA LEU A 100 9.74 -1.63 -20.53
C LEU A 100 9.52 -3.08 -20.05
N GLY A 101 9.30 -3.28 -18.76
CA GLY A 101 8.98 -4.59 -18.18
C GLY A 101 7.66 -5.16 -18.68
N ASP A 102 6.69 -4.33 -19.08
CA ASP A 102 5.42 -4.76 -19.68
C ASP A 102 5.59 -5.19 -21.14
N GLN A 103 6.56 -4.59 -21.84
CA GLN A 103 6.83 -4.87 -23.26
C GLN A 103 7.67 -6.15 -23.46
N ILE A 104 8.53 -6.50 -22.51
CA ILE A 104 9.41 -7.68 -22.61
C ILE A 104 8.65 -8.93 -22.16
N LEU A 105 8.14 -9.70 -23.12
CA LEU A 105 7.37 -10.93 -22.89
C LEU A 105 8.15 -12.22 -23.21
N ASP A 106 9.25 -12.12 -23.96
CA ASP A 106 9.97 -13.24 -24.61
C ASP A 106 11.21 -13.73 -23.85
N ARG A 107 11.80 -12.89 -22.98
CA ARG A 107 13.06 -13.24 -22.28
C ARG A 107 13.01 -12.99 -20.76
N SER A 108 13.96 -13.58 -20.04
CA SER A 108 14.04 -13.45 -18.58
C SER A 108 14.45 -12.04 -18.17
N LEU A 109 13.63 -11.37 -17.32
CA LEU A 109 13.91 -10.03 -16.80
C LEU A 109 15.21 -9.98 -15.96
N SER A 110 15.60 -11.09 -15.33
CA SER A 110 16.87 -11.16 -14.59
C SER A 110 18.10 -10.95 -15.46
N LYS A 111 17.96 -11.12 -16.79
CA LYS A 111 19.05 -10.89 -17.76
C LYS A 111 19.03 -9.46 -18.33
N VAL A 112 17.99 -8.67 -18.07
CA VAL A 112 17.76 -7.38 -18.76
C VAL A 112 17.75 -6.19 -17.78
N GLY A 113 17.82 -6.40 -16.46
CA GLY A 113 17.80 -5.30 -15.49
C GLY A 113 17.00 -5.56 -14.20
N GLY A 114 16.44 -6.76 -14.06
CA GLY A 114 15.81 -7.17 -12.80
C GLY A 114 14.52 -6.41 -12.43
N LYS A 115 14.37 -6.06 -11.14
CA LYS A 115 13.15 -5.44 -10.60
C LYS A 115 12.92 -4.01 -11.09
N GLY A 116 13.96 -3.24 -11.38
CA GLY A 116 13.87 -1.85 -11.84
C GLY A 116 13.14 -1.62 -13.16
N LEU A 117 12.90 -2.69 -13.96
CA LEU A 117 12.22 -2.59 -15.26
C LEU A 117 10.74 -2.21 -15.18
N PHE A 118 10.13 -2.26 -14.00
CA PHE A 118 8.73 -1.89 -13.79
C PHE A 118 8.56 -0.56 -13.07
N VAL A 119 9.65 0.00 -12.56
CA VAL A 119 9.64 1.18 -11.69
C VAL A 119 10.21 2.41 -12.39
N LYS A 120 11.19 2.22 -13.28
CA LYS A 120 12.00 3.28 -13.87
C LYS A 120 11.19 4.37 -14.59
N GLU A 121 10.19 4.01 -15.37
CA GLU A 121 9.35 4.99 -16.08
C GLU A 121 8.50 5.80 -15.12
N LEU A 122 8.08 5.20 -13.99
CA LEU A 122 7.35 5.88 -12.94
C LEU A 122 8.27 6.85 -12.18
N GLU A 123 9.51 6.43 -11.85
CA GLU A 123 10.53 7.28 -11.25
C GLU A 123 10.86 8.48 -12.14
N VAL A 124 10.96 8.28 -13.46
CA VAL A 124 11.15 9.39 -14.41
C VAL A 124 9.96 10.36 -14.35
N ALA A 125 8.72 9.86 -14.27
CA ALA A 125 7.55 10.72 -14.16
C ALA A 125 7.53 11.51 -12.84
N LEU A 126 8.00 10.92 -11.73
CA LEU A 126 8.16 11.60 -10.43
C LEU A 126 9.24 12.69 -10.54
N SER A 127 10.42 12.39 -11.06
CA SER A 127 11.55 13.33 -11.16
C SER A 127 11.26 14.52 -12.08
N GLU A 128 10.49 14.30 -13.15
CA GLU A 128 10.04 15.34 -14.07
C GLU A 128 8.81 16.14 -13.54
N GLY A 129 8.28 15.79 -12.38
CA GLY A 129 7.09 16.44 -11.79
C GLY A 129 5.78 16.18 -12.56
N ARG A 130 5.73 15.17 -13.43
CA ARG A 130 4.51 14.72 -14.11
C ARG A 130 3.60 13.93 -13.18
N ALA A 131 4.18 13.29 -12.18
CA ALA A 131 3.48 12.62 -11.10
C ALA A 131 4.03 13.08 -9.75
N ASP A 132 3.22 12.92 -8.71
CA ASP A 132 3.56 13.24 -7.33
C ASP A 132 3.91 11.99 -6.53
N ILE A 133 3.20 10.90 -6.78
CA ILE A 133 3.40 9.61 -6.13
C ILE A 133 3.35 8.47 -7.17
N ALA A 134 4.03 7.37 -6.89
CA ALA A 134 3.92 6.13 -7.65
C ALA A 134 3.43 4.99 -6.76
N VAL A 135 2.53 4.15 -7.29
CA VAL A 135 1.94 3.02 -6.56
C VAL A 135 2.46 1.71 -7.11
N HIS A 136 3.01 0.88 -6.21
CA HIS A 136 3.65 -0.38 -6.56
C HIS A 136 3.12 -1.55 -5.72
N SER A 137 3.16 -2.74 -6.30
CA SER A 137 3.24 -3.95 -5.47
C SER A 137 4.59 -3.92 -4.74
N LEU A 138 4.61 -3.90 -3.43
CA LEU A 138 5.83 -3.70 -2.62
C LEU A 138 6.94 -4.71 -2.95
N LYS A 139 6.59 -5.95 -3.28
CA LYS A 139 7.55 -6.99 -3.68
C LYS A 139 8.36 -6.66 -4.95
N ASP A 140 7.87 -5.73 -5.77
CA ASP A 140 8.50 -5.34 -7.04
C ASP A 140 9.39 -4.10 -6.86
N VAL A 141 9.30 -3.41 -5.71
CA VAL A 141 10.18 -2.30 -5.31
C VAL A 141 11.57 -2.85 -4.98
N PRO A 142 12.66 -2.21 -5.45
CA PRO A 142 14.03 -2.58 -5.07
C PRO A 142 14.24 -2.41 -3.55
N MET A 143 15.17 -3.17 -2.98
CA MET A 143 15.53 -3.02 -1.55
C MET A 143 16.27 -1.71 -1.30
N ASP A 144 17.15 -1.35 -2.24
CA ASP A 144 17.88 -0.08 -2.23
C ASP A 144 17.15 0.85 -3.20
N MET A 145 16.53 1.89 -2.65
CA MET A 145 15.86 2.91 -3.45
C MET A 145 16.89 3.74 -4.19
N PRO A 146 16.64 4.12 -5.45
CA PRO A 146 17.52 5.05 -6.14
C PRO A 146 17.62 6.39 -5.41
N GLU A 147 18.75 7.07 -5.58
CA GLU A 147 18.94 8.41 -5.03
C GLU A 147 17.85 9.37 -5.52
N GLY A 148 17.31 10.17 -4.61
CA GLY A 148 16.23 11.11 -4.89
C GLY A 148 14.81 10.54 -4.73
N PHE A 149 14.67 9.25 -4.39
CA PHE A 149 13.37 8.60 -4.15
C PHE A 149 13.32 7.97 -2.76
N GLU A 150 12.11 7.88 -2.22
CA GLU A 150 11.85 7.21 -0.95
C GLU A 150 10.50 6.51 -0.96
N LEU A 151 10.41 5.43 -0.18
CA LEU A 151 9.15 4.73 0.09
C LEU A 151 8.44 5.44 1.23
N ALA A 152 7.50 6.33 0.90
CA ALA A 152 6.81 7.17 1.87
C ALA A 152 5.77 6.41 2.71
N CYS A 153 5.21 5.33 2.15
CA CYS A 153 4.14 4.59 2.80
C CYS A 153 4.13 3.13 2.35
N VAL A 154 3.91 2.23 3.32
CA VAL A 154 3.56 0.83 3.08
C VAL A 154 2.15 0.61 3.59
N MET A 155 1.25 0.17 2.73
CA MET A 155 -0.15 -0.02 3.06
C MET A 155 -0.42 -1.38 3.71
N GLU A 156 -1.60 -1.54 4.31
CA GLU A 156 -2.04 -2.79 4.91
C GLU A 156 -1.84 -3.97 3.97
N ARG A 157 -1.33 -5.05 4.55
CA ARG A 157 -0.93 -6.23 3.80
C ARG A 157 -2.12 -7.15 3.59
N GLU A 158 -2.49 -7.38 2.34
CA GLU A 158 -3.39 -8.47 1.95
C GLU A 158 -2.65 -9.82 2.09
N ASP A 159 -3.37 -10.93 2.00
CA ASP A 159 -2.84 -12.30 2.09
C ASP A 159 -1.52 -12.47 1.34
N PRO A 160 -0.39 -12.69 2.04
CA PRO A 160 0.93 -12.76 1.42
C PRO A 160 1.17 -14.07 0.68
N ARG A 161 0.31 -15.07 0.85
CA ARG A 161 0.52 -16.44 0.37
C ARG A 161 0.46 -16.54 -1.15
N ASP A 162 1.08 -17.59 -1.65
CA ASP A 162 0.95 -17.99 -3.05
C ASP A 162 -0.29 -18.88 -3.23
N ALA A 163 -0.92 -18.76 -4.39
CA ALA A 163 -2.10 -19.51 -4.77
C ALA A 163 -1.79 -20.43 -5.95
N TRP A 164 -2.27 -21.67 -5.86
CA TRP A 164 -2.33 -22.62 -6.95
C TRP A 164 -3.56 -22.34 -7.82
N VAL A 165 -3.33 -22.19 -9.11
CA VAL A 165 -4.38 -21.97 -10.11
C VAL A 165 -4.26 -23.04 -11.19
N SER A 166 -5.33 -23.81 -11.38
CA SER A 166 -5.42 -24.86 -12.38
C SER A 166 -6.88 -25.03 -12.86
N GLY A 167 -7.07 -25.38 -14.11
CA GLY A 167 -8.39 -25.75 -14.64
C GLY A 167 -8.83 -27.14 -14.21
N GLN A 168 -7.88 -28.05 -13.95
CA GLN A 168 -8.19 -29.48 -13.80
C GLN A 168 -7.81 -30.04 -12.43
N TYR A 169 -6.71 -29.57 -11.82
CA TYR A 169 -6.14 -30.17 -10.63
C TYR A 169 -6.41 -29.32 -9.39
N ALA A 170 -6.93 -29.93 -8.32
CA ALA A 170 -7.27 -29.24 -7.10
C ALA A 170 -6.03 -28.75 -6.34
N THR A 171 -4.99 -29.58 -6.30
CA THR A 171 -3.71 -29.26 -5.63
C THR A 171 -2.52 -29.54 -6.52
N LEU A 172 -1.36 -29.09 -6.11
CA LEU A 172 -0.07 -29.40 -6.76
C LEU A 172 0.22 -30.92 -6.73
N MET A 173 -0.27 -31.61 -5.69
CA MET A 173 0.00 -33.04 -5.50
C MET A 173 -0.80 -33.94 -6.42
N ASP A 174 -1.93 -33.44 -6.95
CA ASP A 174 -2.79 -34.16 -7.91
C ASP A 174 -2.21 -34.20 -9.33
N LEU A 175 -1.12 -33.45 -9.59
CA LEU A 175 -0.49 -33.41 -10.91
C LEU A 175 0.14 -34.76 -11.29
N PRO A 176 -0.04 -35.22 -12.54
CA PRO A 176 0.68 -36.37 -13.07
C PRO A 176 2.19 -36.08 -13.14
N GLN A 177 2.97 -37.16 -13.11
CA GLN A 177 4.42 -37.06 -13.22
C GLN A 177 4.81 -36.35 -14.53
N GLY A 178 5.77 -35.43 -14.45
CA GLY A 178 6.26 -34.66 -15.60
C GLY A 178 5.32 -33.55 -16.08
N ALA A 179 4.23 -33.27 -15.37
CA ALA A 179 3.32 -32.17 -15.72
C ALA A 179 4.04 -30.81 -15.75
N VAL A 180 3.56 -29.91 -16.62
CA VAL A 180 4.15 -28.59 -16.82
C VAL A 180 3.50 -27.57 -15.87
N VAL A 181 4.32 -26.90 -15.06
CA VAL A 181 3.89 -25.81 -14.17
C VAL A 181 4.54 -24.51 -14.57
N GLY A 182 3.71 -23.47 -14.72
CA GLY A 182 4.14 -22.14 -15.18
C GLY A 182 4.56 -21.21 -14.02
N THR A 183 5.84 -20.81 -14.01
CA THR A 183 6.32 -19.70 -13.18
C THR A 183 7.65 -19.15 -13.71
N SER A 184 7.89 -17.83 -13.54
CA SER A 184 9.20 -17.20 -13.79
C SER A 184 9.88 -16.75 -12.50
N SER A 185 9.31 -17.06 -11.34
CA SER A 185 9.89 -16.73 -10.04
C SER A 185 10.90 -17.79 -9.62
N LEU A 186 12.17 -17.41 -9.43
CA LEU A 186 13.22 -18.32 -8.93
C LEU A 186 12.83 -18.91 -7.57
N ARG A 187 12.27 -18.10 -6.66
CA ARG A 187 11.78 -18.55 -5.36
C ARG A 187 10.78 -19.70 -5.52
N ARG A 188 9.74 -19.50 -6.33
CA ARG A 188 8.73 -20.54 -6.59
C ARG A 188 9.33 -21.77 -7.27
N THR A 189 10.22 -21.55 -8.23
CA THR A 189 10.90 -22.66 -8.91
C THR A 189 11.66 -23.57 -7.95
N VAL A 190 12.43 -22.99 -7.03
CA VAL A 190 13.20 -23.76 -6.03
C VAL A 190 12.25 -24.54 -5.11
N LEU A 191 11.22 -23.88 -4.59
CA LEU A 191 10.25 -24.51 -3.68
C LEU A 191 9.42 -25.60 -4.38
N LEU A 192 9.00 -25.37 -5.63
CA LEU A 192 8.33 -26.40 -6.44
C LEU A 192 9.20 -27.64 -6.65
N ARG A 193 10.49 -27.45 -6.96
CA ARG A 193 11.43 -28.56 -7.14
C ARG A 193 11.67 -29.34 -5.86
N ALA A 194 11.61 -28.68 -4.71
CA ALA A 194 11.68 -29.34 -3.42
C ALA A 194 10.43 -30.17 -3.12
N LEU A 195 9.23 -29.65 -3.45
CA LEU A 195 7.97 -30.32 -3.22
C LEU A 195 7.69 -31.45 -4.25
N ARG A 196 7.99 -31.21 -5.52
CA ARG A 196 7.70 -32.10 -6.65
C ARG A 196 8.84 -32.01 -7.69
N PRO A 197 9.96 -32.74 -7.47
CA PRO A 197 11.15 -32.71 -8.35
C PRO A 197 10.89 -33.27 -9.76
N ASP A 198 9.82 -34.03 -9.93
CA ASP A 198 9.40 -34.64 -11.18
C ASP A 198 8.72 -33.65 -12.17
N LEU A 199 8.25 -32.48 -11.68
CA LEU A 199 7.53 -31.54 -12.51
C LEU A 199 8.44 -30.75 -13.47
N LYS A 200 7.93 -30.44 -14.64
CA LYS A 200 8.57 -29.53 -15.58
C LYS A 200 8.15 -28.09 -15.26
N ILE A 201 9.12 -27.23 -14.94
CA ILE A 201 8.85 -25.85 -14.61
C ILE A 201 9.23 -24.98 -15.80
N GLU A 202 8.25 -24.31 -16.38
CA GLU A 202 8.43 -23.47 -17.56
C GLU A 202 8.16 -21.99 -17.25
N PRO A 203 8.84 -21.08 -17.98
CA PRO A 203 8.66 -19.64 -17.79
C PRO A 203 7.22 -19.19 -18.09
N LEU A 204 6.61 -18.46 -17.14
CA LEU A 204 5.30 -17.83 -17.30
C LEU A 204 5.45 -16.31 -17.19
N ARG A 205 5.21 -15.59 -18.28
CA ARG A 205 5.37 -14.15 -18.42
C ARG A 205 4.06 -13.44 -18.77
N GLY A 206 4.06 -12.12 -18.57
CA GLY A 206 2.93 -11.22 -18.78
C GLY A 206 2.30 -10.75 -17.47
N ASN A 207 1.30 -9.89 -17.57
CA ASN A 207 0.45 -9.49 -16.45
C ASN A 207 -0.44 -10.66 -15.97
N LEU A 208 -1.26 -10.44 -14.96
CA LEU A 208 -2.09 -11.49 -14.37
C LEU A 208 -3.07 -12.08 -15.40
N ASP A 209 -3.73 -11.24 -16.18
CA ASP A 209 -4.70 -11.69 -17.20
C ASP A 209 -4.02 -12.52 -18.28
N THR A 210 -2.86 -12.09 -18.76
CA THR A 210 -2.06 -12.85 -19.74
C THR A 210 -1.66 -14.24 -19.20
N ARG A 211 -1.31 -14.33 -17.91
CA ARG A 211 -0.92 -15.61 -17.30
C ARG A 211 -2.11 -16.55 -17.16
N LEU A 212 -3.27 -16.04 -16.78
CA LEU A 212 -4.50 -16.82 -16.71
C LEU A 212 -4.92 -17.30 -18.10
N ARG A 213 -4.87 -16.44 -19.11
CA ARG A 213 -5.16 -16.81 -20.50
C ARG A 213 -4.25 -17.94 -20.98
N LYS A 214 -2.94 -17.87 -20.74
CA LYS A 214 -2.01 -18.95 -21.12
C LYS A 214 -2.32 -20.28 -20.40
N LEU A 215 -2.80 -20.23 -19.16
CA LEU A 215 -3.29 -21.41 -18.45
C LEU A 215 -4.54 -21.96 -19.14
N ASP A 216 -5.51 -21.11 -19.48
CA ASP A 216 -6.77 -21.50 -20.08
C ASP A 216 -6.58 -22.05 -21.51
N GLU A 217 -5.55 -21.58 -22.22
CA GLU A 217 -5.08 -22.12 -23.51
C GLU A 217 -4.37 -23.50 -23.37
N GLY A 218 -4.18 -24.00 -22.14
CA GLY A 218 -3.60 -25.33 -21.90
C GLY A 218 -2.08 -25.40 -21.98
N HIS A 219 -1.37 -24.26 -21.98
CA HIS A 219 0.09 -24.26 -22.00
C HIS A 219 0.70 -24.86 -20.71
N TYR A 220 -0.04 -24.88 -19.61
CA TYR A 220 0.36 -25.34 -18.30
C TYR A 220 -0.75 -26.18 -17.65
N ALA A 221 -0.39 -27.22 -16.92
CA ALA A 221 -1.32 -27.97 -16.07
C ALA A 221 -1.77 -27.12 -14.85
N GLY A 222 -0.94 -26.16 -14.46
CA GLY A 222 -1.24 -25.18 -13.43
C GLY A 222 -0.16 -24.11 -13.32
N ILE A 223 -0.49 -23.04 -12.62
CA ILE A 223 0.39 -21.88 -12.42
C ILE A 223 0.35 -21.42 -10.97
N ILE A 224 1.40 -20.73 -10.52
CA ILE A 224 1.44 -20.13 -9.18
C ILE A 224 1.41 -18.62 -9.28
N LEU A 225 0.41 -18.02 -8.62
CA LEU A 225 0.22 -16.58 -8.53
C LEU A 225 0.20 -16.13 -7.06
N ALA A 226 0.34 -14.83 -6.79
CA ALA A 226 0.09 -14.29 -5.46
C ALA A 226 -1.42 -14.21 -5.21
N ALA A 227 -1.90 -14.75 -4.10
CA ALA A 227 -3.31 -14.74 -3.73
C ALA A 227 -3.90 -13.32 -3.72
N ALA A 228 -3.15 -12.35 -3.18
CA ALA A 228 -3.55 -10.95 -3.15
C ALA A 228 -3.91 -10.37 -4.53
N GLY A 229 -3.17 -10.73 -5.58
CA GLY A 229 -3.47 -10.26 -6.94
C GLY A 229 -4.80 -10.78 -7.48
N LEU A 230 -5.10 -12.05 -7.21
CA LEU A 230 -6.37 -12.67 -7.59
C LEU A 230 -7.55 -12.09 -6.80
N LYS A 231 -7.40 -11.89 -5.50
CA LYS A 231 -8.43 -11.32 -4.64
C LYS A 231 -8.76 -9.88 -5.06
N ARG A 232 -7.77 -9.04 -5.29
CA ARG A 232 -7.94 -7.65 -5.72
C ARG A 232 -8.70 -7.51 -7.05
N LEU A 233 -8.56 -8.47 -7.94
CA LEU A 233 -9.29 -8.49 -9.21
C LEU A 233 -10.57 -9.33 -9.18
N GLU A 234 -11.04 -9.71 -7.98
CA GLU A 234 -12.26 -10.53 -7.78
C GLU A 234 -12.19 -11.90 -8.48
N LEU A 235 -10.97 -12.42 -8.63
CA LEU A 235 -10.68 -13.72 -9.25
C LEU A 235 -10.41 -14.83 -8.24
N SER A 236 -10.93 -14.70 -7.01
CA SER A 236 -10.76 -15.71 -5.94
C SER A 236 -11.29 -17.09 -6.35
N SER A 237 -12.31 -17.16 -7.21
CA SER A 237 -12.85 -18.41 -7.76
C SER A 237 -11.83 -19.20 -8.62
N ARG A 238 -10.76 -18.56 -9.09
CA ARG A 238 -9.67 -19.20 -9.83
C ARG A 238 -8.67 -19.91 -8.91
N ILE A 239 -8.68 -19.60 -7.61
CA ILE A 239 -7.81 -20.22 -6.61
C ILE A 239 -8.33 -21.61 -6.29
N ARG A 240 -7.51 -22.63 -6.59
CA ARG A 240 -7.83 -24.02 -6.24
C ARG A 240 -7.29 -24.39 -4.87
N HIS A 241 -6.11 -23.85 -4.52
CA HIS A 241 -5.45 -24.07 -3.24
C HIS A 241 -4.57 -22.87 -2.89
N VAL A 242 -4.46 -22.54 -1.62
CA VAL A 242 -3.52 -21.53 -1.11
C VAL A 242 -2.44 -22.27 -0.34
N PHE A 243 -1.19 -22.07 -0.73
CA PHE A 243 -0.05 -22.72 -0.06
C PHE A 243 0.16 -22.15 1.33
N ASP A 244 0.44 -23.01 2.29
CA ASP A 244 0.92 -22.57 3.59
C ASP A 244 2.32 -21.97 3.48
N THR A 245 2.66 -21.07 4.40
CA THR A 245 3.91 -20.29 4.33
C THR A 245 5.16 -21.13 4.56
N ASP A 246 5.06 -22.28 5.23
CA ASP A 246 6.12 -23.26 5.41
C ASP A 246 6.39 -24.07 4.13
N GLN A 247 5.37 -24.30 3.31
CA GLN A 247 5.48 -24.97 2.01
C GLN A 247 5.96 -24.01 0.91
N MET A 248 5.43 -22.81 0.90
CA MET A 248 5.72 -21.79 -0.12
C MET A 248 5.95 -20.43 0.53
N LEU A 249 7.16 -20.19 1.04
CA LEU A 249 7.53 -18.92 1.67
C LEU A 249 7.23 -17.74 0.71
N PRO A 250 6.44 -16.75 1.12
CA PRO A 250 6.11 -15.59 0.28
C PRO A 250 7.34 -14.74 -0.08
N ALA A 251 7.26 -13.96 -1.15
CA ALA A 251 8.24 -12.91 -1.38
C ALA A 251 8.14 -11.82 -0.31
N ALA A 252 9.26 -11.18 0.02
CA ALA A 252 9.25 -9.99 0.88
C ALA A 252 8.31 -8.94 0.29
N GLY A 253 7.46 -8.34 1.12
CA GLY A 253 6.47 -7.36 0.70
C GLY A 253 5.30 -7.91 -0.14
N GLN A 254 5.20 -9.22 -0.39
CA GLN A 254 4.07 -9.77 -1.15
C GLN A 254 2.75 -9.52 -0.40
N GLY A 255 1.75 -9.02 -1.11
CA GLY A 255 0.44 -8.63 -0.56
C GLY A 255 0.34 -7.16 -0.15
N ALA A 256 1.45 -6.48 0.13
CA ALA A 256 1.44 -5.05 0.45
C ALA A 256 1.57 -4.17 -0.81
N LEU A 257 1.07 -2.94 -0.71
CA LEU A 257 1.35 -1.85 -1.64
C LEU A 257 2.42 -0.94 -1.05
N GLY A 258 3.27 -0.40 -1.91
CA GLY A 258 4.23 0.65 -1.56
C GLY A 258 3.91 1.93 -2.33
N ILE A 259 4.03 3.06 -1.66
CA ILE A 259 3.86 4.39 -2.26
C ILE A 259 5.22 5.07 -2.25
N GLU A 260 5.73 5.35 -3.43
CA GLU A 260 7.01 6.00 -3.68
C GLU A 260 6.79 7.48 -4.02
N ILE A 261 7.70 8.31 -3.55
CA ILE A 261 7.75 9.75 -3.81
C ILE A 261 9.20 10.20 -4.08
N CYS A 262 9.37 11.40 -4.63
CA CYS A 262 10.66 12.09 -4.55
C CYS A 262 10.96 12.48 -3.09
N THR A 263 12.21 12.37 -2.68
CA THR A 263 12.66 12.79 -1.34
C THR A 263 12.36 14.27 -1.08
N GLY A 264 12.07 14.59 0.20
CA GLY A 264 11.82 15.96 0.62
C GLY A 264 10.42 16.52 0.37
N ARG A 265 9.47 15.69 -0.11
CA ARG A 265 8.05 16.04 -0.30
C ARG A 265 7.27 15.89 1.00
N ALA A 266 7.55 16.76 1.99
CA ALA A 266 6.85 16.74 3.28
C ALA A 266 5.33 16.90 3.16
N ASP A 267 4.86 17.66 2.17
CA ASP A 267 3.46 17.82 1.81
C ASP A 267 2.76 16.48 1.50
N LEU A 268 3.43 15.61 0.76
CA LEU A 268 2.92 14.28 0.42
C LEU A 268 3.02 13.31 1.60
N ILE A 269 4.12 13.37 2.37
CA ILE A 269 4.26 12.56 3.59
C ILE A 269 3.10 12.84 4.54
N ASP A 270 2.70 14.09 4.75
CA ASP A 270 1.58 14.44 5.61
C ASP A 270 0.24 13.94 5.05
N ALA A 271 0.02 14.01 3.74
CA ALA A 271 -1.16 13.45 3.09
C ALA A 271 -1.23 11.91 3.22
N LEU A 272 -0.06 11.23 3.24
CA LEU A 272 0.06 9.78 3.28
C LEU A 272 0.15 9.20 4.70
N LYS A 273 0.55 9.98 5.72
CA LYS A 273 0.72 9.55 7.13
C LYS A 273 -0.52 8.90 7.76
N LEU A 274 -1.66 9.02 7.16
CA LEU A 274 -2.90 8.47 7.68
C LEU A 274 -3.19 7.03 7.21
N SER A 275 -2.29 6.44 6.46
CA SER A 275 -2.42 5.05 6.10
C SER A 275 -1.16 4.31 6.52
N LEU A 276 -1.18 3.82 7.75
CA LEU A 276 -0.62 2.53 7.99
C LEU A 276 0.84 2.36 8.35
N ILE A 277 0.87 1.63 9.38
CA ILE A 277 1.93 0.75 9.89
C ILE A 277 3.20 1.50 10.23
N HIS A 278 3.20 1.80 11.46
CA HIS A 278 4.38 2.08 12.26
C HIS A 278 5.29 0.85 12.32
#